data_837a6cde9401a1fe1752c8c3e85e5633
#
_entry.id   837a6cde9401a1fe1752c8c3e85e5633
#
_cell.length_a   1.000
_cell.length_b   1.000
_cell.length_c   1.000
_cell.angle_alpha   90.00
_cell.angle_beta   90.00
_cell.angle_gamma   90.00
#
_symmetry.space_group_name_H-M   'P 1'
#
loop_
_entity.id
_entity.type
_entity.pdbx_description
1 polymer ?
#
loop_
_entity_poly.entity_id
_entity_poly.type
_entity_poly.pdbx_seq_one_letter_code
_entity_poly.pdbx_strand_id
1 'polypeptide(L)'
;LVTYLLYIELLYTPIGELAQMFDDYQRAAVAAGRIRSLLSTRTPSSPAARPVGTLRGEVVFDAVHYSYRTREVPALAGINLRIPAGQTVVFVGSTGSGKSTLIKLVARFYDPTHGTVRVDGCDLREFDVDGYRNRLGIVTQEQYVFAGTVRDAIAYGRPDATDAQVERAAREVGAHPMITALDNGYLHQVTAGGRNLSAGQLQLLALARARLVDLDILLLDEATVALDPATEAVVQRATLTLAARRTTLIVAHGLAIAEHADRIVVLEHGTVVEDGAHTELLAAGGHYSRLWAAHTRLCSPEITQLQCIDA
;
A
#
# COMPACT_ATOMS: atom_id res chain seq x y z
N LEU A 1 1.05 -63.94 -34.14
CA LEU A 1 0.59 -62.53 -34.16
C LEU A 1 0.53 -61.95 -32.76
N VAL A 2 -0.16 -62.63 -31.79
CA VAL A 2 -0.30 -62.16 -30.41
C VAL A 2 1.06 -61.99 -29.70
N THR A 3 1.97 -62.94 -29.87
CA THR A 3 3.32 -62.88 -29.34
C THR A 3 4.12 -61.66 -29.80
N TYR A 4 3.99 -61.29 -31.07
CA TYR A 4 4.61 -60.10 -31.65
C TYR A 4 4.07 -58.82 -31.05
N LEU A 5 2.76 -58.74 -30.82
CA LEU A 5 2.13 -57.58 -30.18
C LEU A 5 2.60 -57.40 -28.74
N LEU A 6 2.72 -58.48 -27.97
CA LEU A 6 3.25 -58.46 -26.62
C LEU A 6 4.72 -58.01 -26.57
N TYR A 7 5.56 -58.42 -27.50
CA TYR A 7 6.94 -57.94 -27.57
C TYR A 7 7.05 -56.45 -27.93
N ILE A 8 6.17 -55.96 -28.81
CA ILE A 8 6.11 -54.52 -29.13
C ILE A 8 5.71 -53.72 -27.92
N GLU A 9 4.68 -54.14 -27.18
CA GLU A 9 4.26 -53.48 -25.95
C GLU A 9 5.35 -53.49 -24.89
N LEU A 10 6.04 -54.62 -24.69
CA LEU A 10 7.15 -54.75 -23.77
C LEU A 10 8.34 -53.81 -24.11
N LEU A 11 8.55 -53.56 -25.41
CA LEU A 11 9.62 -52.67 -25.88
C LEU A 11 9.26 -51.19 -25.75
N TYR A 12 7.97 -50.80 -25.96
CA TYR A 12 7.57 -49.39 -25.95
C TYR A 12 7.26 -48.88 -24.53
N THR A 13 6.83 -49.75 -23.60
CA THR A 13 6.53 -49.37 -22.20
C THR A 13 7.70 -48.68 -21.52
N PRO A 14 8.96 -49.21 -21.53
CA PRO A 14 10.11 -48.52 -20.91
C PRO A 14 10.44 -47.16 -21.54
N ILE A 15 10.15 -46.99 -22.86
CA ILE A 15 10.40 -45.72 -23.54
C ILE A 15 9.42 -44.65 -23.00
N GLY A 16 8.16 -45.01 -22.80
CA GLY A 16 7.17 -44.15 -22.16
C GLY A 16 7.54 -43.77 -20.74
N GLU A 17 8.00 -44.75 -19.95
CA GLU A 17 8.46 -44.53 -18.57
C GLU A 17 9.68 -43.57 -18.51
N LEU A 18 10.65 -43.74 -19.42
CA LEU A 18 11.79 -42.81 -19.52
C LEU A 18 11.37 -41.38 -19.88
N ALA A 19 10.42 -41.24 -20.80
CA ALA A 19 9.91 -39.90 -21.14
C ALA A 19 9.23 -39.24 -19.94
N GLN A 20 8.44 -40.00 -19.20
CA GLN A 20 7.77 -39.53 -17.99
C GLN A 20 8.75 -39.17 -16.87
N MET A 21 9.80 -39.99 -16.68
CA MET A 21 10.88 -39.72 -15.72
C MET A 21 11.64 -38.44 -16.06
N PHE A 22 11.84 -38.17 -17.36
CA PHE A 22 12.49 -36.94 -17.82
C PHE A 22 11.62 -35.71 -17.53
N ASP A 23 10.30 -35.80 -17.78
CA ASP A 23 9.37 -34.71 -17.44
C ASP A 23 9.31 -34.45 -15.93
N ASP A 24 9.28 -35.47 -15.13
CA ASP A 24 9.31 -35.34 -13.66
C ASP A 24 10.61 -34.74 -13.16
N TYR A 25 11.75 -35.12 -13.77
CA TYR A 25 13.05 -34.51 -13.48
C TYR A 25 13.04 -33.01 -13.81
N GLN A 26 12.54 -32.59 -14.96
CA GLN A 26 12.44 -31.18 -15.33
C GLN A 26 11.57 -30.39 -14.37
N ARG A 27 10.39 -30.93 -14.00
CA ARG A 27 9.51 -30.29 -13.01
C ARG A 27 10.21 -30.16 -11.65
N ALA A 28 10.89 -31.19 -11.19
CA ALA A 28 11.64 -31.17 -9.95
C ALA A 28 12.80 -30.15 -9.99
N ALA A 29 13.53 -30.08 -11.09
CA ALA A 29 14.62 -29.11 -11.27
C ALA A 29 14.12 -27.64 -11.23
N VAL A 30 13.00 -27.36 -11.90
CA VAL A 30 12.35 -26.04 -11.86
C VAL A 30 11.87 -25.69 -10.45
N ALA A 31 11.23 -26.64 -9.76
CA ALA A 31 10.76 -26.46 -8.38
C ALA A 31 11.93 -26.21 -7.41
N ALA A 32 13.01 -27.00 -7.53
CA ALA A 32 14.22 -26.83 -6.74
C ALA A 32 14.87 -25.45 -6.99
N GLY A 33 14.89 -24.99 -8.25
CA GLY A 33 15.35 -23.65 -8.62
C GLY A 33 14.55 -22.54 -7.92
N ARG A 34 13.23 -22.65 -7.89
CA ARG A 34 12.35 -21.69 -7.20
C ARG A 34 12.57 -21.70 -5.69
N ILE A 35 12.67 -22.87 -5.07
CA ILE A 35 12.96 -23.02 -3.63
C ILE A 35 14.32 -22.39 -3.30
N ARG A 36 15.36 -22.69 -4.09
CA ARG A 36 16.70 -22.11 -3.90
C ARG A 36 16.67 -20.59 -4.02
N SER A 37 15.97 -20.03 -5.03
CA SER A 37 15.81 -18.61 -5.19
C SER A 37 15.13 -17.97 -3.98
N LEU A 38 14.09 -18.59 -3.44
CA LEU A 38 13.38 -18.12 -2.25
C LEU A 38 14.30 -18.16 -1.00
N LEU A 39 15.00 -19.26 -0.78
CA LEU A 39 15.92 -19.42 0.35
C LEU A 39 17.15 -18.51 0.26
N SER A 40 17.59 -18.15 -0.95
CA SER A 40 18.70 -17.21 -1.16
C SER A 40 18.29 -15.75 -1.01
N THR A 41 17.00 -15.46 -0.91
CA THR A 41 16.51 -14.10 -0.67
C THR A 41 16.93 -13.66 0.72
N ARG A 42 17.87 -12.72 0.79
CA ARG A 42 18.34 -12.17 2.06
C ARG A 42 17.23 -11.33 2.67
N THR A 43 16.88 -11.63 3.92
CA THR A 43 16.07 -10.73 4.73
C THR A 43 16.89 -9.45 4.98
N PRO A 44 16.34 -8.25 4.83
CA PRO A 44 17.05 -6.99 5.09
C PRO A 44 17.21 -6.79 6.62
N SER A 45 17.94 -7.69 7.29
CA SER A 45 18.34 -7.53 8.68
C SER A 45 19.82 -7.19 8.72
N SER A 46 20.19 -6.06 9.31
CA SER A 46 21.56 -5.72 9.59
C SER A 46 21.93 -6.25 10.97
N PRO A 47 23.04 -7.00 11.14
CA PRO A 47 23.49 -7.47 12.45
C PRO A 47 23.84 -6.34 13.43
N ALA A 48 24.04 -5.10 12.93
CA ALA A 48 24.35 -3.90 13.70
C ALA A 48 23.20 -2.88 13.64
N ALA A 49 21.94 -3.36 13.53
CA ALA A 49 20.78 -2.49 13.41
C ALA A 49 20.59 -1.62 14.66
N ARG A 50 20.40 -0.33 14.43
CA ARG A 50 20.15 0.66 15.47
C ARG A 50 18.72 0.51 15.98
N PRO A 51 18.51 0.36 17.30
CA PRO A 51 17.16 0.33 17.86
C PRO A 51 16.45 1.67 17.59
N VAL A 52 15.16 1.60 17.28
CA VAL A 52 14.34 2.76 16.92
C VAL A 52 13.54 3.20 18.14
N GLY A 53 13.80 4.43 18.60
CA GLY A 53 12.98 5.12 19.59
C GLY A 53 11.76 5.79 18.95
N THR A 54 11.21 6.82 19.61
CA THR A 54 10.19 7.69 19.04
C THR A 54 10.78 8.51 17.90
N LEU A 55 10.11 8.55 16.74
CA LEU A 55 10.53 9.34 15.59
C LEU A 55 9.82 10.70 15.60
N ARG A 56 10.53 11.74 15.19
CA ARG A 56 9.91 13.03 14.86
C ARG A 56 9.21 12.99 13.51
N GLY A 57 9.73 12.16 12.61
CA GLY A 57 9.13 11.84 11.33
C GLY A 57 9.58 12.73 10.17
N GLU A 58 10.74 13.39 10.24
CA GLU A 58 11.31 14.03 9.07
C GLU A 58 11.75 12.95 8.06
N VAL A 59 11.32 13.04 6.79
CA VAL A 59 11.70 12.10 5.73
C VAL A 59 12.48 12.83 4.64
N VAL A 60 13.65 12.31 4.28
CA VAL A 60 14.52 12.88 3.24
C VAL A 60 14.88 11.82 2.21
N PHE A 61 14.57 12.11 0.95
CA PHE A 61 15.07 11.37 -0.22
C PHE A 61 16.24 12.15 -0.80
N ASP A 62 17.40 11.51 -0.93
CA ASP A 62 18.66 12.11 -1.39
C ASP A 62 19.16 11.33 -2.61
N ALA A 63 19.01 11.93 -3.81
CA ALA A 63 19.35 11.36 -5.12
C ALA A 63 18.82 9.92 -5.30
N VAL A 64 17.58 9.65 -4.89
CA VAL A 64 17.02 8.30 -4.86
C VAL A 64 16.67 7.80 -6.24
N HIS A 65 17.22 6.64 -6.61
CA HIS A 65 16.85 5.87 -7.78
C HIS A 65 16.35 4.49 -7.35
N TYR A 66 15.35 4.00 -8.06
CA TYR A 66 14.86 2.64 -7.82
C TYR A 66 14.34 1.99 -9.10
N SER A 67 14.77 0.74 -9.34
CA SER A 67 14.29 -0.10 -10.44
C SER A 67 13.81 -1.45 -9.92
N TYR A 68 12.63 -1.88 -10.34
CA TYR A 68 12.17 -3.25 -10.08
C TYR A 68 12.94 -4.23 -10.97
N ARG A 69 13.32 -5.39 -10.43
CA ARG A 69 14.06 -6.43 -11.18
C ARG A 69 13.39 -6.88 -12.48
N THR A 70 12.07 -6.69 -12.58
CA THR A 70 11.24 -7.12 -13.72
C THR A 70 11.03 -6.02 -14.76
N ARG A 71 11.57 -4.81 -14.54
CA ARG A 71 11.36 -3.66 -15.43
C ARG A 71 12.71 -3.07 -15.86
N GLU A 72 12.83 -2.76 -17.16
CA GLU A 72 14.01 -2.09 -17.73
C GLU A 72 14.03 -0.59 -17.39
N VAL A 73 12.84 0.02 -17.24
CA VAL A 73 12.72 1.44 -16.93
C VAL A 73 12.71 1.65 -15.41
N PRO A 74 13.50 2.58 -14.86
CA PRO A 74 13.50 2.91 -13.45
C PRO A 74 12.12 3.43 -13.01
N ALA A 75 11.68 2.96 -11.84
CA ALA A 75 10.44 3.44 -11.23
C ALA A 75 10.61 4.81 -10.57
N LEU A 76 11.82 5.13 -10.12
CA LEU A 76 12.22 6.44 -9.59
C LEU A 76 13.60 6.80 -10.14
N ALA A 77 13.78 8.08 -10.53
CA ALA A 77 14.98 8.57 -11.18
C ALA A 77 15.42 9.92 -10.55
N GLY A 78 16.35 9.84 -9.58
CA GLY A 78 16.97 11.03 -8.99
C GLY A 78 16.04 11.86 -8.11
N ILE A 79 15.20 11.22 -7.30
CA ILE A 79 14.30 11.92 -6.37
C ILE A 79 15.11 12.62 -5.29
N ASN A 80 14.93 13.94 -5.20
CA ASN A 80 15.41 14.79 -4.13
C ASN A 80 14.19 15.47 -3.49
N LEU A 81 13.84 15.05 -2.27
CA LEU A 81 12.65 15.55 -1.58
C LEU A 81 12.89 15.52 -0.08
N ARG A 82 12.57 16.63 0.59
CA ARG A 82 12.58 16.74 2.05
C ARG A 82 11.18 17.00 2.55
N ILE A 83 10.69 16.16 3.44
CA ILE A 83 9.39 16.25 4.08
C ILE A 83 9.63 16.53 5.56
N PRO A 84 9.33 17.73 6.05
CA PRO A 84 9.44 18.08 7.46
C PRO A 84 8.56 17.22 8.35
N ALA A 85 8.97 17.07 9.61
CA ALA A 85 8.17 16.38 10.62
C ALA A 85 6.80 17.04 10.79
N GLY A 86 5.75 16.24 10.87
CA GLY A 86 4.37 16.67 11.06
C GLY A 86 3.67 17.20 9.82
N GLN A 87 4.31 17.20 8.65
CA GLN A 87 3.72 17.65 7.40
C GLN A 87 2.89 16.56 6.71
N THR A 88 1.73 16.91 6.19
CA THR A 88 0.92 16.06 5.31
C THR A 88 1.27 16.34 3.85
N VAL A 89 1.84 15.34 3.17
CA VAL A 89 2.24 15.43 1.76
C VAL A 89 1.41 14.47 0.92
N VAL A 90 0.82 14.99 -0.15
CA VAL A 90 0.06 14.19 -1.11
C VAL A 90 0.85 14.06 -2.41
N PHE A 91 1.08 12.80 -2.81
CA PHE A 91 1.70 12.47 -4.09
C PHE A 91 0.63 12.24 -5.14
N VAL A 92 0.68 13.00 -6.23
CA VAL A 92 -0.23 12.92 -7.37
C VAL A 92 0.54 12.65 -8.66
N GLY A 93 -0.15 12.20 -9.71
CA GLY A 93 0.45 11.91 -11.01
C GLY A 93 -0.20 10.70 -11.67
N SER A 94 0.19 10.39 -12.91
CA SER A 94 -0.33 9.27 -13.69
C SER A 94 -0.05 7.91 -13.05
N THR A 95 -0.85 6.88 -13.42
CA THR A 95 -0.58 5.51 -13.00
C THR A 95 0.81 5.08 -13.50
N GLY A 96 1.61 4.49 -12.61
CA GLY A 96 2.98 4.09 -12.93
C GLY A 96 4.04 5.20 -12.80
N SER A 97 3.69 6.42 -12.37
CA SER A 97 4.65 7.52 -12.17
C SER A 97 5.61 7.34 -10.98
N GLY A 98 5.47 6.29 -10.16
CA GLY A 98 6.38 5.99 -9.05
C GLY A 98 5.85 6.31 -7.64
N LYS A 99 4.63 6.83 -7.50
CA LYS A 99 4.04 7.25 -6.20
C LYS A 99 4.08 6.17 -5.12
N SER A 100 3.48 5.00 -5.39
CA SER A 100 3.48 3.88 -4.44
C SER A 100 4.88 3.33 -4.19
N THR A 101 5.83 3.54 -5.10
CA THR A 101 7.23 3.16 -4.90
C THR A 101 7.89 4.01 -3.82
N LEU A 102 7.58 5.32 -3.76
CA LEU A 102 8.07 6.20 -2.69
C LEU A 102 7.62 5.70 -1.31
N ILE A 103 6.32 5.40 -1.16
CA ILE A 103 5.78 4.82 0.08
C ILE A 103 6.48 3.51 0.45
N LYS A 104 6.67 2.62 -0.53
CA LYS A 104 7.34 1.32 -0.31
C LYS A 104 8.81 1.47 0.11
N LEU A 105 9.51 2.50 -0.36
CA LEU A 105 10.87 2.82 0.09
C LEU A 105 10.87 3.37 1.52
N VAL A 106 9.95 4.27 1.87
CA VAL A 106 9.83 4.76 3.25
C VAL A 106 9.42 3.64 4.20
N ALA A 107 8.52 2.74 3.80
CA ALA A 107 8.17 1.54 4.56
C ALA A 107 9.31 0.51 4.63
N ARG A 108 10.41 0.76 3.91
CA ARG A 108 11.55 -0.15 3.76
C ARG A 108 11.15 -1.56 3.31
N PHE A 109 10.14 -1.65 2.42
CA PHE A 109 9.87 -2.90 1.69
C PHE A 109 10.95 -3.18 0.65
N TYR A 110 11.60 -2.10 0.18
CA TYR A 110 12.75 -2.13 -0.72
C TYR A 110 13.77 -1.10 -0.25
N ASP A 111 15.04 -1.36 -0.52
CA ASP A 111 16.11 -0.38 -0.41
C ASP A 111 16.32 0.30 -1.78
N PRO A 112 16.68 1.59 -1.84
CA PRO A 112 16.95 2.28 -3.10
C PRO A 112 18.14 1.65 -3.84
N THR A 113 18.09 1.65 -5.19
CA THR A 113 19.19 1.15 -6.03
C THR A 113 20.40 2.08 -5.94
N HIS A 114 20.16 3.40 -5.91
CA HIS A 114 21.16 4.45 -5.67
C HIS A 114 20.54 5.53 -4.80
N GLY A 115 21.37 6.31 -4.13
CA GLY A 115 20.94 7.33 -3.19
C GLY A 115 20.56 6.77 -1.83
N THR A 116 19.93 7.60 -1.00
CA THR A 116 19.54 7.26 0.38
C THR A 116 18.16 7.78 0.73
N VAL A 117 17.41 7.01 1.53
CA VAL A 117 16.21 7.47 2.23
C VAL A 117 16.56 7.58 3.70
N ARG A 118 16.36 8.76 4.27
CA ARG A 118 16.67 9.03 5.68
C ARG A 118 15.40 9.40 6.44
N VAL A 119 15.34 8.97 7.68
CA VAL A 119 14.32 9.41 8.64
C VAL A 119 15.02 9.98 9.87
N ASP A 120 14.66 11.20 10.25
CA ASP A 120 15.30 11.95 11.33
C ASP A 120 16.83 12.02 11.21
N GLY A 121 17.33 12.15 9.98
CA GLY A 121 18.75 12.21 9.65
C GLY A 121 19.49 10.88 9.58
N CYS A 122 18.86 9.75 9.97
CA CYS A 122 19.45 8.41 9.89
C CYS A 122 19.02 7.70 8.60
N ASP A 123 19.95 7.02 7.93
CA ASP A 123 19.64 6.16 6.78
C ASP A 123 18.76 4.98 7.23
N LEU A 124 17.67 4.71 6.51
CA LEU A 124 16.76 3.61 6.86
C LEU A 124 17.46 2.24 6.92
N ARG A 125 18.56 2.07 6.19
CA ARG A 125 19.36 0.82 6.20
C ARG A 125 20.06 0.56 7.52
N GLU A 126 20.25 1.59 8.36
CA GLU A 126 20.88 1.49 9.67
C GLU A 126 19.90 1.08 10.78
N PHE A 127 18.60 1.25 10.56
CA PHE A 127 17.59 0.92 11.56
C PHE A 127 17.31 -0.58 11.64
N ASP A 128 16.94 -1.04 12.84
CA ASP A 128 16.21 -2.29 12.99
C ASP A 128 14.87 -2.21 12.27
N VAL A 129 14.63 -3.14 11.34
CA VAL A 129 13.47 -3.08 10.43
C VAL A 129 12.16 -3.22 11.19
N ASP A 130 12.12 -4.15 12.16
CA ASP A 130 10.91 -4.43 12.91
C ASP A 130 10.61 -3.28 13.88
N GLY A 131 11.62 -2.78 14.58
CA GLY A 131 11.51 -1.59 15.43
C GLY A 131 11.05 -0.35 14.64
N TYR A 132 11.58 -0.15 13.44
CA TYR A 132 11.18 0.95 12.57
C TYR A 132 9.73 0.81 12.08
N ARG A 133 9.35 -0.36 11.58
CA ARG A 133 7.99 -0.60 11.08
C ARG A 133 6.93 -0.50 12.16
N ASN A 134 7.26 -0.82 13.40
CA ASN A 134 6.35 -0.64 14.54
C ASN A 134 6.03 0.84 14.83
N ARG A 135 6.79 1.79 14.26
CA ARG A 135 6.53 3.23 14.32
C ARG A 135 5.76 3.76 13.11
N LEU A 136 5.50 2.91 12.11
CA LEU A 136 4.78 3.27 10.90
C LEU A 136 3.33 2.80 10.95
N GLY A 137 2.42 3.66 10.52
CA GLY A 137 1.08 3.25 10.09
C GLY A 137 1.06 3.09 8.59
N ILE A 138 0.73 1.90 8.12
CA ILE A 138 0.63 1.63 6.69
C ILE A 138 -0.78 1.21 6.37
N VAL A 139 -1.45 1.99 5.51
CA VAL A 139 -2.75 1.66 4.93
C VAL A 139 -2.52 1.45 3.44
N THR A 140 -2.58 0.20 3.01
CA THR A 140 -2.30 -0.20 1.63
C THR A 140 -3.53 -0.10 0.75
N GLN A 141 -3.34 -0.11 -0.57
CA GLN A 141 -4.40 -0.09 -1.56
C GLN A 141 -5.38 -1.26 -1.38
N GLU A 142 -4.86 -2.46 -1.25
CA GLU A 142 -5.65 -3.65 -0.95
C GLU A 142 -5.65 -3.89 0.55
N GLN A 143 -6.82 -3.71 1.17
CA GLN A 143 -6.98 -3.96 2.60
C GLN A 143 -7.15 -5.45 2.85
N TYR A 144 -6.20 -6.05 3.56
CA TYR A 144 -6.34 -7.43 3.98
C TYR A 144 -6.73 -7.51 5.46
N VAL A 145 -7.74 -8.32 5.73
CA VAL A 145 -8.21 -8.61 7.09
C VAL A 145 -8.14 -10.12 7.30
N PHE A 146 -7.57 -10.53 8.41
CA PHE A 146 -7.58 -11.94 8.82
C PHE A 146 -8.97 -12.33 9.33
N ALA A 147 -9.30 -13.62 9.22
CA ALA A 147 -10.52 -14.17 9.80
C ALA A 147 -10.55 -13.95 11.32
N GLY A 148 -11.68 -13.52 11.86
CA GLY A 148 -11.85 -13.20 13.27
C GLY A 148 -13.01 -12.23 13.47
N THR A 149 -13.04 -11.51 14.58
CA THR A 149 -14.03 -10.48 14.84
C THR A 149 -13.60 -9.11 14.28
N VAL A 150 -14.54 -8.18 14.12
CA VAL A 150 -14.22 -6.77 13.82
C VAL A 150 -13.28 -6.19 14.88
N ARG A 151 -13.49 -6.54 16.15
CA ARG A 151 -12.59 -6.18 17.25
C ARG A 151 -11.17 -6.66 16.99
N ASP A 152 -10.98 -7.92 16.62
CA ASP A 152 -9.66 -8.49 16.33
C ASP A 152 -9.02 -7.84 15.10
N ALA A 153 -9.81 -7.53 14.08
CA ALA A 153 -9.36 -6.83 12.89
C ALA A 153 -8.79 -5.44 13.20
N ILE A 154 -9.40 -4.69 14.13
CA ILE A 154 -8.91 -3.38 14.59
C ILE A 154 -7.70 -3.56 15.51
N ALA A 155 -7.77 -4.51 16.45
CA ALA A 155 -6.72 -4.76 17.44
C ALA A 155 -5.48 -5.48 16.88
N TYR A 156 -5.45 -5.84 15.59
CA TYR A 156 -4.39 -6.66 14.98
C TYR A 156 -2.97 -6.12 15.24
N GLY A 157 -2.78 -4.80 15.17
CA GLY A 157 -1.48 -4.15 15.44
C GLY A 157 -1.17 -3.97 16.93
N ARG A 158 -2.16 -4.19 17.82
CA ARG A 158 -2.07 -4.07 19.27
C ARG A 158 -3.03 -5.04 19.94
N PRO A 159 -2.70 -6.34 20.00
CA PRO A 159 -3.61 -7.38 20.48
C PRO A 159 -4.04 -7.24 21.95
N ASP A 160 -3.20 -6.59 22.75
CA ASP A 160 -3.40 -6.29 24.18
C ASP A 160 -4.33 -5.09 24.42
N ALA A 161 -4.82 -4.42 23.36
CA ALA A 161 -5.73 -3.30 23.51
C ALA A 161 -7.06 -3.72 24.15
N THR A 162 -7.53 -2.92 25.10
CA THR A 162 -8.84 -3.12 25.72
C THR A 162 -9.98 -2.77 24.75
N ASP A 163 -11.17 -3.34 24.96
CA ASP A 163 -12.34 -3.05 24.13
C ASP A 163 -12.67 -1.55 24.10
N ALA A 164 -12.50 -0.86 25.22
CA ALA A 164 -12.70 0.58 25.31
C ALA A 164 -11.68 1.37 24.44
N GLN A 165 -10.46 0.89 24.30
CA GLN A 165 -9.44 1.50 23.41
C GLN A 165 -9.79 1.26 21.94
N VAL A 166 -10.22 0.05 21.59
CA VAL A 166 -10.68 -0.31 20.25
C VAL A 166 -11.88 0.54 19.84
N GLU A 167 -12.89 0.65 20.72
CA GLU A 167 -14.08 1.46 20.47
C GLU A 167 -13.72 2.96 20.34
N ARG A 168 -12.83 3.49 21.17
CA ARG A 168 -12.35 4.87 21.06
C ARG A 168 -11.68 5.12 19.71
N ALA A 169 -10.78 4.24 19.28
CA ALA A 169 -10.12 4.35 17.99
C ALA A 169 -11.12 4.36 16.84
N ALA A 170 -12.12 3.48 16.88
CA ALA A 170 -13.18 3.42 15.88
C ALA A 170 -14.06 4.69 15.89
N ARG A 171 -14.39 5.25 17.06
CA ARG A 171 -15.14 6.52 17.17
C ARG A 171 -14.37 7.70 16.58
N GLU A 172 -13.07 7.80 16.86
CA GLU A 172 -12.22 8.91 16.41
C GLU A 172 -12.09 8.96 14.88
N VAL A 173 -12.10 7.82 14.21
CA VAL A 173 -12.09 7.75 12.74
C VAL A 173 -13.50 7.65 12.12
N GLY A 174 -14.56 7.73 12.92
CA GLY A 174 -15.94 7.66 12.41
C GLY A 174 -16.39 6.27 11.96
N ALA A 175 -15.65 5.20 12.31
CA ALA A 175 -16.02 3.83 11.98
C ALA A 175 -17.10 3.23 12.90
N HIS A 176 -17.27 3.76 14.12
CA HIS A 176 -18.18 3.22 15.14
C HIS A 176 -19.63 3.06 14.67
N PRO A 177 -20.28 4.05 14.00
CA PRO A 177 -21.67 3.90 13.54
C PRO A 177 -21.83 2.74 12.55
N MET A 178 -20.87 2.58 11.64
CA MET A 178 -20.86 1.48 10.68
C MET A 178 -20.71 0.13 11.40
N ILE A 179 -19.79 0.03 12.37
CA ILE A 179 -19.55 -1.20 13.13
C ILE A 179 -20.79 -1.61 13.92
N THR A 180 -21.45 -0.66 14.61
CA THR A 180 -22.65 -0.93 15.39
C THR A 180 -23.86 -1.31 14.55
N ALA A 181 -23.88 -0.99 13.27
CA ALA A 181 -24.90 -1.41 12.31
C ALA A 181 -24.69 -2.85 11.78
N LEU A 182 -23.53 -3.47 12.03
CA LEU A 182 -23.29 -4.87 11.70
C LEU A 182 -23.97 -5.81 12.72
N ASP A 183 -24.36 -6.99 12.25
CA ASP A 183 -24.84 -8.05 13.14
C ASP A 183 -23.75 -8.35 14.20
N ASN A 184 -24.12 -8.25 15.49
CA ASN A 184 -23.21 -8.38 16.64
C ASN A 184 -22.12 -7.28 16.78
N GLY A 185 -22.17 -6.17 16.03
CA GLY A 185 -21.28 -5.02 16.19
C GLY A 185 -19.79 -5.38 16.13
N TYR A 186 -19.03 -5.11 17.19
CA TYR A 186 -17.59 -5.44 17.27
C TYR A 186 -17.28 -6.95 17.29
N LEU A 187 -18.27 -7.79 17.63
CA LEU A 187 -18.14 -9.26 17.60
C LEU A 187 -18.57 -9.86 16.26
N HIS A 188 -18.97 -9.03 15.28
CA HIS A 188 -19.28 -9.48 13.93
C HIS A 188 -18.09 -10.24 13.33
N GLN A 189 -18.37 -11.42 12.76
CA GLN A 189 -17.34 -12.30 12.18
C GLN A 189 -16.92 -11.78 10.80
N VAL A 190 -15.64 -11.53 10.65
CA VAL A 190 -15.01 -11.13 9.38
C VAL A 190 -14.35 -12.35 8.76
N THR A 191 -14.63 -12.62 7.49
CA THR A 191 -14.01 -13.71 6.74
C THR A 191 -12.60 -13.31 6.29
N ALA A 192 -11.74 -14.31 6.02
CA ALA A 192 -10.40 -14.05 5.47
C ALA A 192 -10.47 -13.18 4.20
N GLY A 193 -9.71 -12.10 4.18
CA GLY A 193 -9.75 -11.09 3.13
C GLY A 193 -10.95 -10.16 3.18
N GLY A 194 -11.81 -10.23 4.22
CA GLY A 194 -12.92 -9.29 4.43
C GLY A 194 -14.03 -9.36 3.39
N ARG A 195 -14.24 -10.51 2.74
CA ARG A 195 -15.20 -10.67 1.61
C ARG A 195 -16.66 -10.36 1.95
N ASN A 196 -16.99 -10.38 3.23
CA ASN A 196 -18.34 -10.07 3.75
C ASN A 196 -18.48 -8.60 4.19
N LEU A 197 -17.49 -7.77 3.90
CA LEU A 197 -17.50 -6.33 4.15
C LEU A 197 -17.36 -5.55 2.84
N SER A 198 -17.94 -4.35 2.78
CA SER A 198 -17.71 -3.46 1.65
C SER A 198 -16.29 -2.88 1.67
N ALA A 199 -15.82 -2.38 0.53
CA ALA A 199 -14.49 -1.75 0.42
C ALA A 199 -14.34 -0.57 1.40
N GLY A 200 -15.36 0.27 1.54
CA GLY A 200 -15.37 1.39 2.49
C GLY A 200 -15.34 0.92 3.95
N GLN A 201 -16.05 -0.16 4.27
CA GLN A 201 -15.99 -0.77 5.61
C GLN A 201 -14.59 -1.28 5.94
N LEU A 202 -13.96 -1.97 4.99
CA LEU A 202 -12.57 -2.44 5.14
C LEU A 202 -11.60 -1.28 5.33
N GLN A 203 -11.77 -0.19 4.59
CA GLN A 203 -10.93 0.99 4.70
C GLN A 203 -11.10 1.68 6.06
N LEU A 204 -12.32 1.83 6.55
CA LEU A 204 -12.57 2.37 7.88
C LEU A 204 -11.98 1.49 8.99
N LEU A 205 -12.04 0.16 8.87
CA LEU A 205 -11.38 -0.74 9.81
C LEU A 205 -9.85 -0.61 9.78
N ALA A 206 -9.26 -0.43 8.59
CA ALA A 206 -7.83 -0.21 8.46
C ALA A 206 -7.38 1.13 9.08
N LEU A 207 -8.17 2.19 8.91
CA LEU A 207 -7.92 3.48 9.56
C LEU A 207 -8.08 3.40 11.09
N ALA A 208 -9.10 2.65 11.59
CA ALA A 208 -9.27 2.40 13.02
C ALA A 208 -8.10 1.60 13.62
N ARG A 209 -7.58 0.60 12.88
CA ARG A 209 -6.36 -0.14 13.24
C ARG A 209 -5.17 0.81 13.33
N ALA A 210 -4.95 1.64 12.32
CA ALA A 210 -3.87 2.63 12.31
C ALA A 210 -3.99 3.64 13.45
N ARG A 211 -5.23 4.02 13.84
CA ARG A 211 -5.48 4.93 14.96
C ARG A 211 -5.19 4.32 16.33
N LEU A 212 -5.40 3.02 16.47
CA LEU A 212 -5.19 2.29 17.73
C LEU A 212 -3.71 2.16 18.10
N VAL A 213 -2.82 2.12 17.11
CA VAL A 213 -1.37 2.03 17.31
C VAL A 213 -0.79 3.45 17.42
N ASP A 214 0.20 3.64 18.29
CA ASP A 214 0.91 4.91 18.44
C ASP A 214 1.96 5.04 17.33
N LEU A 215 1.59 5.75 16.28
CA LEU A 215 2.35 5.87 15.03
C LEU A 215 3.03 7.24 14.97
N ASP A 216 4.28 7.26 14.53
CA ASP A 216 5.04 8.48 14.29
C ASP A 216 4.90 8.97 12.84
N ILE A 217 4.86 8.04 11.88
CA ILE A 217 4.70 8.33 10.46
C ILE A 217 3.54 7.52 9.91
N LEU A 218 2.67 8.14 9.10
CA LEU A 218 1.54 7.52 8.45
C LEU A 218 1.75 7.45 6.93
N LEU A 219 1.63 6.26 6.37
CA LEU A 219 1.76 5.98 4.95
C LEU A 219 0.42 5.48 4.42
N LEU A 220 -0.19 6.23 3.51
CA LEU A 220 -1.47 5.89 2.90
C LEU A 220 -1.27 5.69 1.41
N ASP A 221 -1.42 4.46 0.94
CA ASP A 221 -1.45 4.13 -0.49
C ASP A 221 -2.93 3.97 -0.86
N GLU A 222 -3.58 5.10 -1.19
CA GLU A 222 -5.01 5.18 -1.39
C GLU A 222 -5.38 4.70 -2.80
N ALA A 223 -5.93 3.49 -2.89
CA ALA A 223 -6.79 3.17 -4.02
C ALA A 223 -8.22 3.51 -3.62
N THR A 224 -8.74 4.54 -4.20
CA THR A 224 -10.19 4.70 -4.27
C THR A 224 -10.74 3.59 -5.16
N VAL A 225 -11.04 2.45 -4.56
CA VAL A 225 -12.10 1.59 -5.08
C VAL A 225 -13.32 2.50 -5.15
N ALA A 226 -14.11 2.43 -6.22
CA ALA A 226 -15.32 3.22 -6.37
C ALA A 226 -16.21 3.08 -5.12
N LEU A 227 -16.08 4.03 -4.21
CA LEU A 227 -16.93 4.15 -3.01
C LEU A 227 -18.13 5.01 -3.38
N ASP A 228 -19.26 4.76 -2.73
CA ASP A 228 -20.36 5.71 -2.82
C ASP A 228 -19.95 7.05 -2.16
N PRO A 229 -20.50 8.19 -2.61
CA PRO A 229 -20.06 9.52 -2.16
C PRO A 229 -20.19 9.73 -0.64
N ALA A 230 -21.15 9.09 0.00
CA ALA A 230 -21.34 9.23 1.45
C ALA A 230 -20.23 8.50 2.22
N THR A 231 -19.88 7.28 1.82
CA THR A 231 -18.79 6.50 2.39
C THR A 231 -17.44 7.16 2.11
N GLU A 232 -17.22 7.69 0.90
CA GLU A 232 -16.01 8.42 0.53
C GLU A 232 -15.78 9.63 1.45
N ALA A 233 -16.82 10.44 1.72
CA ALA A 233 -16.71 11.57 2.63
C ALA A 233 -16.33 11.17 4.06
N VAL A 234 -16.84 10.03 4.56
CA VAL A 234 -16.48 9.50 5.89
C VAL A 234 -15.02 9.05 5.92
N VAL A 235 -14.58 8.30 4.91
CA VAL A 235 -13.20 7.83 4.79
C VAL A 235 -12.23 8.99 4.67
N GLN A 236 -12.54 10.00 3.86
CA GLN A 236 -11.72 11.20 3.72
C GLN A 236 -11.56 11.94 5.05
N ARG A 237 -12.66 12.16 5.77
CA ARG A 237 -12.62 12.79 7.10
C ARG A 237 -11.81 11.98 8.10
N ALA A 238 -11.95 10.65 8.09
CA ALA A 238 -11.18 9.74 8.91
C ALA A 238 -9.67 9.85 8.62
N THR A 239 -9.32 9.91 7.33
CA THR A 239 -7.95 10.08 6.86
C THR A 239 -7.34 11.39 7.35
N LEU A 240 -8.04 12.52 7.21
CA LEU A 240 -7.60 13.83 7.69
C LEU A 240 -7.45 13.86 9.23
N THR A 241 -8.38 13.24 9.94
CA THR A 241 -8.30 13.12 11.41
C THR A 241 -7.05 12.33 11.82
N LEU A 242 -6.75 11.26 11.10
CA LEU A 242 -5.59 10.41 11.38
C LEU A 242 -4.27 11.10 11.01
N ALA A 243 -4.26 11.90 9.94
CA ALA A 243 -3.09 12.65 9.47
C ALA A 243 -2.68 13.78 10.44
N ALA A 244 -3.60 14.32 11.22
CA ALA A 244 -3.35 15.45 12.10
C ALA A 244 -2.21 15.18 13.10
N ARG A 245 -1.24 16.11 13.19
CA ARG A 245 -0.11 16.12 14.12
C ARG A 245 0.97 15.05 13.90
N ARG A 246 1.02 14.41 12.74
CA ARG A 246 2.07 13.45 12.39
C ARG A 246 2.50 13.61 10.95
N THR A 247 3.69 13.12 10.61
CA THR A 247 4.13 13.11 9.22
C THR A 247 3.30 12.11 8.45
N THR A 248 2.62 12.57 7.41
CA THR A 248 1.71 11.74 6.62
C THR A 248 2.06 11.83 5.14
N LEU A 249 2.30 10.69 4.52
CA LEU A 249 2.54 10.55 3.10
C LEU A 249 1.35 9.84 2.48
N ILE A 250 0.68 10.49 1.55
CA ILE A 250 -0.54 9.99 0.90
C ILE A 250 -0.27 9.85 -0.60
N VAL A 251 -0.49 8.68 -1.15
CA VAL A 251 -0.63 8.49 -2.61
C VAL A 251 -2.09 8.61 -2.94
N ALA A 252 -2.46 9.68 -3.62
CA ALA A 252 -3.85 9.92 -4.00
C ALA A 252 -4.12 9.49 -5.44
N HIS A 253 -5.20 8.75 -5.65
CA HIS A 253 -5.82 8.54 -6.96
C HIS A 253 -6.95 9.54 -7.20
N GLY A 254 -7.72 9.90 -6.15
CA GLY A 254 -8.67 11.01 -6.15
C GLY A 254 -8.02 12.29 -5.62
N LEU A 255 -8.26 13.42 -6.27
CA LEU A 255 -7.61 14.69 -5.90
C LEU A 255 -8.29 15.41 -4.73
N ALA A 256 -9.45 14.96 -4.26
CA ALA A 256 -10.20 15.63 -3.20
C ALA A 256 -9.39 15.79 -1.90
N ILE A 257 -8.54 14.83 -1.55
CA ILE A 257 -7.69 14.91 -0.36
C ILE A 257 -6.53 15.92 -0.54
N ALA A 258 -6.13 16.20 -1.78
CA ALA A 258 -5.02 17.10 -2.08
C ALA A 258 -5.31 18.56 -1.68
N GLU A 259 -6.60 18.96 -1.70
CA GLU A 259 -7.04 20.30 -1.26
C GLU A 259 -6.73 20.56 0.23
N HIS A 260 -6.68 19.50 1.04
CA HIS A 260 -6.48 19.58 2.48
C HIS A 260 -5.05 19.27 2.93
N ALA A 261 -4.15 19.00 1.97
CA ALA A 261 -2.76 18.70 2.26
C ALA A 261 -1.93 19.97 2.46
N ASP A 262 -0.91 19.89 3.30
CA ASP A 262 0.04 20.99 3.47
C ASP A 262 0.89 21.20 2.21
N ARG A 263 1.14 20.11 1.46
CA ARG A 263 2.00 20.11 0.29
C ARG A 263 1.61 19.01 -0.69
N ILE A 264 1.71 19.31 -1.95
CA ILE A 264 1.45 18.40 -3.06
C ILE A 264 2.72 18.22 -3.87
N VAL A 265 3.06 16.99 -4.17
CA VAL A 265 4.20 16.61 -5.00
C VAL A 265 3.68 15.87 -6.22
N VAL A 266 3.92 16.42 -7.40
CA VAL A 266 3.51 15.82 -8.67
C VAL A 266 4.65 14.97 -9.22
N LEU A 267 4.37 13.68 -9.46
CA LEU A 267 5.32 12.76 -10.07
C LEU A 267 4.93 12.45 -11.50
N GLU A 268 5.93 12.47 -12.38
CA GLU A 268 5.81 12.00 -13.76
C GLU A 268 7.06 11.22 -14.15
N HIS A 269 6.88 10.03 -14.72
CA HIS A 269 7.98 9.14 -15.15
C HIS A 269 9.11 8.95 -14.12
N GLY A 270 8.74 8.82 -12.84
CA GLY A 270 9.69 8.59 -11.75
C GLY A 270 10.45 9.82 -11.28
N THR A 271 10.07 11.02 -11.70
CA THR A 271 10.68 12.29 -11.29
C THR A 271 9.64 13.23 -10.67
N VAL A 272 10.08 14.13 -9.80
CA VAL A 272 9.24 15.21 -9.28
C VAL A 272 9.21 16.34 -10.32
N VAL A 273 8.02 16.70 -10.80
CA VAL A 273 7.83 17.76 -11.80
C VAL A 273 7.25 19.03 -11.22
N GLU A 274 6.45 18.93 -10.17
CA GLU A 274 5.88 20.08 -9.45
C GLU A 274 5.83 19.79 -7.96
N ASP A 275 5.97 20.82 -7.14
CA ASP A 275 6.03 20.72 -5.70
C ASP A 275 5.59 22.05 -5.07
N GLY A 276 4.50 22.07 -4.31
CA GLY A 276 3.96 23.27 -3.71
C GLY A 276 2.62 23.07 -3.02
N ALA A 277 2.00 24.15 -2.57
CA ALA A 277 0.65 24.15 -2.00
C ALA A 277 -0.42 24.05 -3.10
N HIS A 278 -1.61 23.60 -2.75
CA HIS A 278 -2.75 23.45 -3.66
C HIS A 278 -3.02 24.74 -4.49
N THR A 279 -3.11 25.87 -3.81
CA THR A 279 -3.39 27.18 -4.44
C THR A 279 -2.27 27.64 -5.36
N GLU A 280 -1.02 27.40 -4.98
CA GLU A 280 0.17 27.75 -5.78
C GLU A 280 0.21 26.96 -7.08
N LEU A 281 0.03 25.64 -6.99
CA LEU A 281 0.07 24.75 -8.14
C LEU A 281 -1.11 24.95 -9.10
N LEU A 282 -2.29 25.34 -8.59
CA LEU A 282 -3.41 25.75 -9.44
C LEU A 282 -3.11 27.03 -10.22
N ALA A 283 -2.54 28.01 -9.54
CA ALA A 283 -2.18 29.31 -10.16
C ALA A 283 -1.07 29.16 -11.21
N ALA A 284 -0.15 28.20 -11.02
CA ALA A 284 0.93 27.92 -11.96
C ALA A 284 0.46 27.34 -13.31
N GLY A 285 -0.77 26.79 -13.39
CA GLY A 285 -1.34 26.27 -14.64
C GLY A 285 -0.62 25.02 -15.20
N GLY A 286 0.14 24.30 -14.39
CA GLY A 286 1.00 23.20 -14.77
C GLY A 286 0.30 21.82 -14.84
N HIS A 287 1.05 20.76 -14.52
CA HIS A 287 0.55 19.39 -14.52
C HIS A 287 -0.57 19.18 -13.49
N TYR A 288 -0.38 19.71 -12.27
CA TYR A 288 -1.39 19.63 -11.22
C TYR A 288 -2.71 20.30 -11.61
N SER A 289 -2.65 21.49 -12.17
CA SER A 289 -3.84 22.24 -12.62
C SER A 289 -4.64 21.46 -13.67
N ARG A 290 -3.95 20.79 -14.61
CA ARG A 290 -4.60 19.93 -15.62
C ARG A 290 -5.26 18.70 -15.00
N LEU A 291 -4.58 18.02 -14.04
CA LEU A 291 -5.14 16.89 -13.30
C LEU A 291 -6.37 17.32 -12.50
N TRP A 292 -6.30 18.47 -11.83
CA TRP A 292 -7.42 19.03 -11.07
C TRP A 292 -8.62 19.36 -11.94
N ALA A 293 -8.39 20.02 -13.08
CA ALA A 293 -9.46 20.34 -14.04
C ALA A 293 -10.14 19.08 -14.62
N ALA A 294 -9.39 18.01 -14.84
CA ALA A 294 -9.95 16.72 -15.26
C ALA A 294 -10.79 16.09 -14.14
N HIS A 295 -10.32 16.14 -12.89
CA HIS A 295 -11.04 15.61 -11.72
C HIS A 295 -12.36 16.35 -11.48
N THR A 296 -12.36 17.69 -11.50
CA THR A 296 -13.57 18.50 -11.27
C THR A 296 -14.60 18.31 -12.36
N ARG A 297 -14.20 18.09 -13.63
CA ARG A 297 -15.15 17.76 -14.71
C ARG A 297 -15.83 16.42 -14.50
N LEU A 298 -15.12 15.41 -13.98
CA LEU A 298 -15.71 14.09 -13.68
C LEU A 298 -16.66 14.14 -12.47
N CYS A 299 -16.46 15.06 -11.54
CA CYS A 299 -17.29 15.25 -10.36
C CYS A 299 -18.49 16.21 -10.60
N SER A 300 -18.60 16.86 -11.77
CA SER A 300 -19.72 17.76 -12.09
C SER A 300 -20.98 16.94 -12.42
N PRO A 301 -22.15 17.27 -11.83
CA PRO A 301 -23.38 16.47 -11.95
C PRO A 301 -23.97 16.40 -13.37
N GLU A 302 -23.47 17.16 -14.33
CA GLU A 302 -24.00 17.15 -15.70
C GLU A 302 -23.67 15.88 -16.50
N ILE A 303 -22.66 15.09 -16.12
CA ILE A 303 -22.25 13.88 -16.85
C ILE A 303 -23.02 12.64 -16.36
N THR A 304 -23.50 12.64 -15.12
CA THR A 304 -24.25 11.50 -14.55
C THR A 304 -25.62 11.32 -15.22
N GLN A 305 -26.17 12.34 -15.90
CA GLN A 305 -27.45 12.23 -16.63
C GLN A 305 -27.33 11.61 -18.04
N LEU A 306 -26.15 11.62 -18.65
CA LEU A 306 -25.96 11.07 -20.00
C LEU A 306 -25.68 9.56 -20.02
N GLN A 307 -25.25 8.96 -18.92
CA GLN A 307 -25.02 7.50 -18.85
C GLN A 307 -26.25 6.66 -18.46
N CYS A 308 -27.36 7.30 -18.09
CA CYS A 308 -28.63 6.60 -17.78
C CYS A 308 -29.59 6.52 -18.95
N ILE A 309 -29.24 6.95 -20.18
CA ILE A 309 -30.12 6.96 -21.34
C ILE A 309 -29.83 5.80 -22.32
N ASP A 310 -28.68 5.11 -22.17
CA ASP A 310 -28.26 3.99 -23.03
C ASP A 310 -28.06 2.66 -22.27
N ALA A 311 -28.91 2.34 -21.30
CA ALA A 311 -28.96 1.02 -20.66
C ALA A 311 -30.39 0.47 -20.63
#